data_6b42af712db7afb563d6e5784a5a6cdc
#
_entry.id   6b42af712db7afb563d6e5784a5a6cdc
#
_cell.length_a   1.000
_cell.length_b   1.000
_cell.length_c   1.000
_cell.angle_alpha   90.00
_cell.angle_beta   90.00
_cell.angle_gamma   90.00
#
_symmetry.space_group_name_H-M   'P 1'
#
loop_
_entity.id
_entity.type
_entity.pdbx_description
1 polymer ?
#
loop_
_entity_poly.entity_id
_entity_poly.type
_entity_poly.pdbx_seq_one_letter_code
_entity_poly.pdbx_strand_id
1 'polypeptide(L)'
;RALKMIAFVLLTVLLLVGMSKTLVPRSNSGSGGMHNYRARGFYGEEKDSLDVVAIGNSDLASGFSPMELWKTHGISGFACGEPNQTIDQSVRLLQEVLTCQRPKVVILETDALFQENMDGHLTSLAKTAANYLFPVLEYHDRWKSVTISELMGKPQKPWHDAAKGYRYSDDRVAYKGSDYMAKTD
;
A
#
# COMPACT_ATOMS: atom_id res chain seq x y z
N ARG A 1 18.93 36.39 -8.75
CA ARG A 1 18.67 35.04 -9.31
C ARG A 1 18.38 34.03 -8.20
N ALA A 2 19.20 33.96 -7.13
CA ALA A 2 19.01 33.02 -6.01
C ALA A 2 17.63 33.14 -5.35
N LEU A 3 17.13 34.36 -5.08
CA LEU A 3 15.80 34.55 -4.47
C LEU A 3 14.66 33.97 -5.34
N LYS A 4 14.73 34.08 -6.66
CA LYS A 4 13.74 33.51 -7.58
C LYS A 4 13.77 31.98 -7.56
N MET A 5 14.97 31.39 -7.46
CA MET A 5 15.13 29.92 -7.34
C MET A 5 14.56 29.43 -6.00
N ILE A 6 14.87 30.10 -4.91
CA ILE A 6 14.34 29.76 -3.59
C ILE A 6 12.80 29.87 -3.58
N ALA A 7 12.24 30.95 -4.11
CA ALA A 7 10.80 31.13 -4.20
C ALA A 7 10.14 30.04 -5.06
N PHE A 8 10.74 29.64 -6.18
CA PHE A 8 10.27 28.54 -7.02
C PHE A 8 10.25 27.22 -6.27
N VAL A 9 11.35 26.88 -5.59
CA VAL A 9 11.44 25.62 -4.82
C VAL A 9 10.39 25.60 -3.70
N LEU A 10 10.24 26.69 -2.94
CA LEU A 10 9.24 26.78 -1.88
C LEU A 10 7.82 26.64 -2.42
N LEU A 11 7.49 27.30 -3.54
CA LEU A 11 6.19 27.17 -4.17
C LEU A 11 5.92 25.73 -4.64
N THR A 12 6.93 25.07 -5.24
CA THR A 12 6.83 23.67 -5.67
C THR A 12 6.55 22.75 -4.48
N VAL A 13 7.29 22.90 -3.38
CA VAL A 13 7.08 22.10 -2.17
C VAL A 13 5.67 22.33 -1.60
N LEU A 14 5.21 23.57 -1.52
CA LEU A 14 3.87 23.91 -1.05
C LEU A 14 2.78 23.26 -1.90
N LEU A 15 2.95 23.30 -3.22
CA LEU A 15 2.03 22.64 -4.16
C LEU A 15 2.02 21.13 -3.96
N LEU A 16 3.18 20.49 -3.87
CA LEU A 16 3.28 19.04 -3.64
C LEU A 16 2.62 18.63 -2.31
N VAL A 17 2.84 19.39 -1.23
CA VAL A 17 2.21 19.13 0.07
C VAL A 17 0.69 19.32 -0.01
N GLY A 18 0.21 20.39 -0.64
CA GLY A 18 -1.21 20.66 -0.80
C GLY A 18 -1.92 19.59 -1.62
N MET A 19 -1.33 19.20 -2.75
CA MET A 19 -1.86 18.13 -3.62
C MET A 19 -1.81 16.77 -2.93
N SER A 20 -0.76 16.47 -2.16
CA SER A 20 -0.67 15.23 -1.39
C SER A 20 -1.82 15.11 -0.38
N LYS A 21 -2.19 16.19 0.29
CA LYS A 21 -3.34 16.19 1.22
C LYS A 21 -4.68 16.00 0.50
N THR A 22 -4.78 16.47 -0.73
CA THR A 22 -6.03 16.46 -1.52
C THR A 22 -6.22 15.13 -2.26
N LEU A 23 -5.16 14.60 -2.85
CA LEU A 23 -5.21 13.44 -3.74
C LEU A 23 -4.98 12.10 -3.05
N VAL A 24 -4.52 12.08 -1.79
CA VAL A 24 -4.41 10.81 -1.05
C VAL A 24 -5.77 10.12 -0.98
N PRO A 25 -5.85 8.82 -1.29
CA PRO A 25 -7.08 8.05 -1.23
C PRO A 25 -7.72 8.09 0.15
N ARG A 26 -9.05 8.14 0.17
CA ARG A 26 -9.85 8.22 1.40
C ARG A 26 -10.44 6.89 1.82
N SER A 27 -10.29 5.89 0.99
CA SER A 27 -10.70 4.52 1.27
C SER A 27 -9.75 3.54 0.60
N ASN A 28 -9.73 2.32 1.07
CA ASN A 28 -8.98 1.23 0.43
C ASN A 28 -9.74 0.54 -0.71
N SER A 29 -10.89 1.08 -1.13
CA SER A 29 -11.61 0.54 -2.27
C SER A 29 -10.89 0.88 -3.57
N GLY A 30 -10.98 0.00 -4.59
CA GLY A 30 -10.45 0.29 -5.92
C GLY A 30 -11.04 1.56 -6.52
N SER A 31 -12.31 1.87 -6.24
CA SER A 31 -12.97 3.13 -6.60
C SER A 31 -12.46 4.32 -5.78
N GLY A 32 -11.94 4.10 -4.58
CA GLY A 32 -11.32 5.14 -3.74
C GLY A 32 -9.96 5.60 -4.26
N GLY A 33 -9.40 4.90 -5.25
CA GLY A 33 -8.15 5.25 -5.91
C GLY A 33 -6.88 4.89 -5.13
N MET A 34 -6.98 4.06 -4.10
CA MET A 34 -5.79 3.54 -3.42
C MET A 34 -5.11 2.50 -4.30
N HIS A 35 -3.84 2.73 -4.63
CA HIS A 35 -3.02 1.70 -5.24
C HIS A 35 -2.76 0.58 -4.24
N ASN A 36 -2.76 -0.65 -4.76
CA ASN A 36 -2.38 -1.82 -3.96
C ASN A 36 -3.17 -1.98 -2.65
N TYR A 37 -4.43 -1.62 -2.71
CA TYR A 37 -5.33 -1.66 -1.55
C TYR A 37 -5.50 -3.07 -0.95
N ARG A 38 -5.29 -4.13 -1.74
CA ARG A 38 -5.37 -5.51 -1.27
C ARG A 38 -4.22 -5.82 -0.32
N ALA A 39 -3.01 -5.48 -0.69
CA ALA A 39 -1.84 -5.68 0.14
C ALA A 39 -1.94 -4.94 1.48
N ARG A 40 -2.72 -3.87 1.55
CA ARG A 40 -2.95 -3.07 2.76
C ARG A 40 -4.24 -3.42 3.50
N GLY A 41 -4.94 -4.47 3.09
CA GLY A 41 -6.15 -4.95 3.78
C GLY A 41 -5.91 -5.36 5.24
N PHE A 42 -4.66 -5.63 5.64
CA PHE A 42 -4.28 -5.96 7.02
C PHE A 42 -4.65 -4.85 8.04
N TYR A 43 -4.85 -3.62 7.60
CA TYR A 43 -5.37 -2.56 8.47
C TYR A 43 -6.80 -2.80 8.94
N GLY A 44 -7.56 -3.66 8.26
CA GLY A 44 -8.89 -4.10 8.64
C GLY A 44 -8.89 -5.25 9.65
N GLU A 45 -7.74 -5.87 9.88
CA GLU A 45 -7.59 -6.95 10.85
C GLU A 45 -7.51 -6.38 12.27
N GLU A 46 -7.91 -7.20 13.24
CA GLU A 46 -7.73 -6.86 14.65
C GLU A 46 -6.23 -6.69 14.95
N LYS A 47 -5.92 -5.75 15.83
CA LYS A 47 -4.54 -5.46 16.19
C LYS A 47 -3.85 -6.70 16.76
N ASP A 48 -2.63 -6.95 16.31
CA ASP A 48 -1.79 -8.06 16.76
C ASP A 48 -2.44 -9.46 16.59
N SER A 49 -3.36 -9.61 15.61
CA SER A 49 -4.11 -10.85 15.37
C SER A 49 -3.49 -11.77 14.31
N LEU A 50 -2.50 -11.31 13.58
CA LEU A 50 -1.87 -12.08 12.51
C LEU A 50 -0.62 -12.81 13.01
N ASP A 51 -0.60 -14.14 12.85
CA ASP A 51 0.57 -14.98 13.15
C ASP A 51 1.62 -14.94 12.03
N VAL A 52 1.14 -14.88 10.78
CA VAL A 52 1.98 -14.93 9.57
C VAL A 52 1.64 -13.77 8.65
N VAL A 53 2.64 -13.06 8.16
CA VAL A 53 2.48 -12.09 7.08
C VAL A 53 3.42 -12.46 5.95
N ALA A 54 2.86 -12.58 4.74
CA ALA A 54 3.62 -12.85 3.54
C ALA A 54 3.70 -11.58 2.69
N ILE A 55 4.89 -11.22 2.24
CA ILE A 55 5.17 -9.98 1.49
C ILE A 55 5.88 -10.33 0.19
N GLY A 56 5.37 -9.84 -0.91
CA GLY A 56 5.93 -10.13 -2.24
C GLY A 56 5.17 -9.45 -3.37
N ASN A 57 5.34 -10.00 -4.57
CA ASN A 57 4.71 -9.50 -5.78
C ASN A 57 3.32 -10.15 -6.04
N SER A 58 2.84 -10.10 -7.29
CA SER A 58 1.58 -10.73 -7.71
C SER A 58 1.57 -12.25 -7.56
N ASP A 59 2.74 -12.90 -7.65
CA ASP A 59 2.85 -14.35 -7.56
C ASP A 59 2.60 -14.81 -6.12
N LEU A 60 3.07 -14.04 -5.14
CA LEU A 60 2.71 -14.26 -3.75
C LEU A 60 1.19 -14.13 -3.53
N ALA A 61 0.58 -13.07 -4.05
CA ALA A 61 -0.85 -12.84 -3.89
C ALA A 61 -1.70 -13.97 -4.48
N SER A 62 -1.21 -14.59 -5.57
CA SER A 62 -1.88 -15.71 -6.25
C SER A 62 -1.51 -17.08 -5.68
N GLY A 63 -0.29 -17.24 -5.16
CA GLY A 63 0.25 -18.52 -4.71
C GLY A 63 0.11 -18.81 -3.22
N PHE A 64 0.02 -17.78 -2.38
CA PHE A 64 -0.13 -17.93 -0.94
C PHE A 64 -1.59 -17.74 -0.50
N SER A 65 -2.19 -18.77 0.09
CA SER A 65 -3.56 -18.73 0.60
C SER A 65 -3.61 -18.70 2.12
N PRO A 66 -3.77 -17.52 2.74
CA PRO A 66 -3.96 -17.42 4.19
C PRO A 66 -5.21 -18.17 4.67
N MET A 67 -6.24 -18.27 3.85
CA MET A 67 -7.48 -18.99 4.18
C MET A 67 -7.25 -20.49 4.31
N GLU A 68 -6.44 -21.08 3.44
CA GLU A 68 -6.10 -22.51 3.53
C GLU A 68 -5.18 -22.78 4.72
N LEU A 69 -4.26 -21.86 5.01
CA LEU A 69 -3.40 -21.93 6.19
C LEU A 69 -4.24 -21.93 7.49
N TRP A 70 -5.25 -21.07 7.56
CA TRP A 70 -6.18 -21.05 8.69
C TRP A 70 -7.01 -22.33 8.77
N LYS A 71 -7.60 -22.76 7.67
CA LYS A 71 -8.46 -23.94 7.62
C LYS A 71 -7.72 -25.21 8.05
N THR A 72 -6.46 -25.36 7.61
CA THR A 72 -5.67 -26.59 7.82
C THR A 72 -4.93 -26.59 9.15
N HIS A 73 -4.46 -25.43 9.59
CA HIS A 73 -3.55 -25.34 10.74
C HIS A 73 -4.02 -24.38 11.84
N GLY A 74 -5.10 -23.64 11.63
CA GLY A 74 -5.57 -22.63 12.59
C GLY A 74 -4.61 -21.44 12.75
N ILE A 75 -3.73 -21.21 11.75
CA ILE A 75 -2.73 -20.15 11.77
C ILE A 75 -3.29 -18.94 11.01
N SER A 76 -3.38 -17.80 11.68
CA SER A 76 -3.84 -16.57 11.07
C SER A 76 -2.77 -15.96 10.16
N GLY A 77 -3.14 -15.59 8.96
CA GLY A 77 -2.20 -15.04 7.99
C GLY A 77 -2.77 -13.92 7.12
N PHE A 78 -1.88 -13.15 6.50
CA PHE A 78 -2.24 -12.14 5.52
C PHE A 78 -1.22 -12.09 4.37
N ALA A 79 -1.70 -11.94 3.14
CA ALA A 79 -0.87 -11.78 1.94
C ALA A 79 -0.78 -10.29 1.55
N CYS A 80 0.41 -9.73 1.65
CA CYS A 80 0.73 -8.36 1.29
C CYS A 80 1.45 -8.34 -0.07
N GLY A 81 0.76 -8.77 -1.14
CA GLY A 81 1.30 -8.85 -2.49
C GLY A 81 0.89 -7.64 -3.34
N GLU A 82 1.85 -7.02 -4.00
CA GLU A 82 1.65 -5.91 -4.94
C GLU A 82 2.27 -6.23 -6.30
N PRO A 83 1.61 -5.94 -7.43
CA PRO A 83 2.20 -6.18 -8.74
C PRO A 83 3.56 -5.47 -8.89
N ASN A 84 4.55 -6.21 -9.39
CA ASN A 84 5.92 -5.71 -9.60
C ASN A 84 6.57 -5.09 -8.35
N GLN A 85 6.24 -5.60 -7.17
CA GLN A 85 6.77 -5.11 -5.91
C GLN A 85 8.28 -5.30 -5.83
N THR A 86 8.99 -4.21 -5.56
CA THR A 86 10.45 -4.22 -5.36
C THR A 86 10.79 -4.53 -3.90
N ILE A 87 12.06 -4.85 -3.64
CA ILE A 87 12.52 -5.10 -2.26
C ILE A 87 12.35 -3.87 -1.35
N ASP A 88 12.58 -2.66 -1.86
CA ASP A 88 12.41 -1.42 -1.09
C ASP A 88 10.94 -1.20 -0.71
N GLN A 89 10.01 -1.52 -1.61
CA GLN A 89 8.57 -1.49 -1.35
C GLN A 89 8.18 -2.57 -0.33
N SER A 90 8.75 -3.77 -0.43
CA SER A 90 8.54 -4.86 0.52
C SER A 90 8.97 -4.48 1.94
N VAL A 91 10.13 -3.85 2.09
CA VAL A 91 10.63 -3.36 3.39
C VAL A 91 9.68 -2.30 3.97
N ARG A 92 9.19 -1.37 3.15
CA ARG A 92 8.23 -0.37 3.62
C ARG A 92 6.90 -0.97 4.02
N LEU A 93 6.38 -1.88 3.21
CA LEU A 93 5.13 -2.56 3.53
C LEU A 93 5.24 -3.35 4.82
N LEU A 94 6.38 -4.00 5.07
CA LEU A 94 6.66 -4.64 6.35
C LEU A 94 6.65 -3.63 7.50
N GLN A 95 7.30 -2.47 7.33
CA GLN A 95 7.28 -1.41 8.35
C GLN A 95 5.85 -0.95 8.64
N GLU A 96 5.00 -0.81 7.63
CA GLU A 96 3.58 -0.48 7.80
C GLU A 96 2.84 -1.57 8.58
N VAL A 97 3.02 -2.84 8.21
CA VAL A 97 2.43 -3.98 8.93
C VAL A 97 2.79 -3.93 10.41
N LEU A 98 4.06 -3.71 10.72
CA LEU A 98 4.57 -3.68 12.10
C LEU A 98 4.05 -2.50 12.93
N THR A 99 3.37 -1.51 12.33
CA THR A 99 2.68 -0.45 13.08
C THR A 99 1.41 -0.92 13.79
N CYS A 100 0.77 -1.98 13.27
CA CYS A 100 -0.51 -2.47 13.79
C CYS A 100 -0.55 -3.98 14.03
N GLN A 101 0.43 -4.73 13.56
CA GLN A 101 0.51 -6.18 13.69
C GLN A 101 1.87 -6.61 14.24
N ARG A 102 1.93 -7.77 14.90
CA ARG A 102 3.16 -8.39 15.41
C ARG A 102 3.23 -9.85 14.99
N PRO A 103 3.43 -10.12 13.69
CA PRO A 103 3.49 -11.49 13.19
C PRO A 103 4.66 -12.26 13.80
N LYS A 104 4.43 -13.54 14.09
CA LYS A 104 5.50 -14.46 14.54
C LYS A 104 6.43 -14.87 13.41
N VAL A 105 5.89 -14.88 12.17
CA VAL A 105 6.62 -15.25 10.97
C VAL A 105 6.34 -14.24 9.87
N VAL A 106 7.39 -13.80 9.19
CA VAL A 106 7.31 -13.03 7.96
C VAL A 106 7.86 -13.87 6.83
N ILE A 107 7.05 -14.10 5.81
CA ILE A 107 7.45 -14.77 4.57
C ILE A 107 7.78 -13.68 3.56
N LEU A 108 9.00 -13.67 3.05
CA LEU A 108 9.41 -12.77 1.98
C LEU A 108 9.58 -13.56 0.69
N GLU A 109 8.85 -13.17 -0.32
CA GLU A 109 9.06 -13.68 -1.67
C GLU A 109 10.37 -13.12 -2.24
N THR A 110 11.17 -14.00 -2.81
CA THR A 110 12.54 -13.67 -3.22
C THR A 110 12.63 -13.03 -4.61
N ASP A 111 11.60 -13.11 -5.43
CA ASP A 111 11.60 -12.52 -6.78
C ASP A 111 11.91 -11.03 -6.77
N ALA A 112 11.46 -10.32 -5.74
CA ALA A 112 11.77 -8.91 -5.55
C ALA A 112 13.30 -8.62 -5.44
N LEU A 113 14.10 -9.62 -5.06
CA LEU A 113 15.57 -9.51 -4.98
C LEU A 113 16.22 -9.60 -6.36
N PHE A 114 15.58 -10.30 -7.30
CA PHE A 114 16.07 -10.54 -8.66
C PHE A 114 15.43 -9.64 -9.70
N GLN A 115 14.36 -8.93 -9.34
CA GLN A 115 13.81 -7.91 -10.21
C GLN A 115 14.86 -6.81 -10.38
N GLU A 116 15.43 -6.74 -11.56
CA GLU A 116 16.27 -5.61 -11.95
C GLU A 116 15.40 -4.35 -11.81
N ASN A 117 15.79 -3.49 -10.88
CA ASN A 117 15.26 -2.15 -10.84
C ASN A 117 15.66 -1.49 -12.17
N MET A 118 14.74 -1.39 -13.11
CA MET A 118 14.97 -0.78 -14.42
C MET A 118 15.60 0.61 -14.30
N ASP A 119 15.43 1.25 -13.16
CA ASP A 119 15.95 2.58 -12.85
C ASP A 119 17.21 2.56 -11.95
N GLY A 120 17.69 1.39 -11.55
CA GLY A 120 18.77 1.25 -10.56
C GLY A 120 18.32 1.45 -9.10
N HIS A 121 19.04 0.83 -8.16
CA HIS A 121 18.66 0.79 -6.72
C HIS A 121 18.52 2.17 -6.08
N LEU A 122 19.47 3.08 -6.33
CA LEU A 122 19.42 4.45 -5.77
C LEU A 122 18.20 5.24 -6.26
N THR A 123 17.83 5.07 -7.55
CA THR A 123 16.68 5.75 -8.14
C THR A 123 15.38 5.19 -7.57
N SER A 124 15.29 3.87 -7.39
CA SER A 124 14.14 3.21 -6.76
C SER A 124 13.97 3.67 -5.31
N LEU A 125 15.04 3.72 -4.53
CA LEU A 125 15.04 4.23 -3.16
C LEU A 125 14.61 5.70 -3.11
N ALA A 126 15.13 6.54 -4.00
CA ALA A 126 14.76 7.95 -4.09
C ALA A 126 13.28 8.13 -4.47
N LYS A 127 12.76 7.37 -5.44
CA LYS A 127 11.33 7.36 -5.81
C LYS A 127 10.46 6.96 -4.61
N THR A 128 10.83 5.88 -3.93
CA THR A 128 10.10 5.40 -2.76
C THR A 128 10.08 6.43 -1.65
N ALA A 129 11.22 7.09 -1.38
CA ALA A 129 11.29 8.16 -0.39
C ALA A 129 10.47 9.40 -0.81
N ALA A 130 10.51 9.76 -2.10
CA ALA A 130 9.75 10.88 -2.64
C ALA A 130 8.24 10.62 -2.53
N ASN A 131 7.76 9.43 -2.90
CA ASN A 131 6.36 9.03 -2.77
C ASN A 131 5.90 9.05 -1.31
N TYR A 132 6.76 8.67 -0.39
CA TYR A 132 6.45 8.74 1.03
C TYR A 132 6.32 10.19 1.54
N LEU A 133 7.22 11.07 1.14
CA LEU A 133 7.19 12.49 1.53
C LEU A 133 6.06 13.25 0.82
N PHE A 134 5.82 12.88 -0.43
CA PHE A 134 4.83 13.52 -1.29
C PHE A 134 3.93 12.46 -1.95
N PRO A 135 2.94 11.92 -1.24
CA PRO A 135 2.02 10.90 -1.77
C PRO A 135 1.35 11.26 -3.10
N VAL A 136 1.25 12.55 -3.44
CA VAL A 136 0.74 12.97 -4.75
C VAL A 136 1.53 12.38 -5.92
N LEU A 137 2.82 12.08 -5.74
CA LEU A 137 3.64 11.49 -6.79
C LEU A 137 3.18 10.07 -7.14
N GLU A 138 2.65 9.34 -6.17
CA GLU A 138 2.05 8.02 -6.38
C GLU A 138 0.59 8.14 -6.89
N TYR A 139 -0.17 9.10 -6.36
CA TYR A 139 -1.60 9.26 -6.62
C TYR A 139 -1.92 10.39 -7.60
N HIS A 140 -0.96 10.83 -8.40
CA HIS A 140 -1.15 11.97 -9.32
C HIS A 140 -2.28 11.75 -10.33
N ASP A 141 -2.55 10.53 -10.75
CA ASP A 141 -3.60 10.20 -11.71
C ASP A 141 -5.02 10.25 -11.13
N ARG A 142 -5.14 10.33 -9.81
CA ARG A 142 -6.44 10.30 -9.13
C ARG A 142 -7.35 11.47 -9.50
N TRP A 143 -6.79 12.59 -9.92
CA TRP A 143 -7.59 13.73 -10.40
C TRP A 143 -8.52 13.37 -11.56
N LYS A 144 -8.24 12.29 -12.30
CA LYS A 144 -9.07 11.80 -13.41
C LYS A 144 -10.35 11.10 -12.94
N SER A 145 -10.36 10.59 -11.74
CA SER A 145 -11.44 9.76 -11.19
C SER A 145 -12.09 10.33 -9.94
N VAL A 146 -11.50 11.38 -9.34
CA VAL A 146 -12.01 11.96 -8.10
C VAL A 146 -13.15 12.93 -8.39
N THR A 147 -14.22 12.84 -7.61
CA THR A 147 -15.32 13.80 -7.66
C THR A 147 -15.03 15.04 -6.79
N ILE A 148 -15.69 16.15 -7.10
CA ILE A 148 -15.56 17.39 -6.30
C ILE A 148 -15.97 17.14 -4.85
N SER A 149 -16.99 16.33 -4.61
CA SER A 149 -17.42 15.97 -3.25
C SER A 149 -16.35 15.21 -2.46
N GLU A 150 -15.57 14.38 -3.13
CA GLU A 150 -14.42 13.68 -2.51
C GLU A 150 -13.26 14.63 -2.23
N LEU A 151 -13.02 15.61 -3.10
CA LEU A 151 -12.02 16.66 -2.89
C LEU A 151 -12.39 17.59 -1.73
N MET A 152 -13.68 17.97 -1.64
CA MET A 152 -14.21 18.88 -0.62
C MET A 152 -14.52 18.20 0.71
N GLY A 153 -14.58 16.87 0.75
CA GLY A 153 -14.78 16.12 1.99
C GLY A 153 -13.65 16.33 2.99
N LYS A 154 -13.88 16.03 4.26
CA LYS A 154 -12.85 16.13 5.30
C LYS A 154 -11.63 15.33 4.87
N PRO A 155 -10.42 15.93 4.88
CA PRO A 155 -9.20 15.19 4.61
C PRO A 155 -9.09 14.07 5.62
N GLN A 156 -9.07 12.83 5.13
CA GLN A 156 -8.71 11.71 5.99
C GLN A 156 -7.20 11.76 6.23
N LYS A 157 -6.80 11.30 7.40
CA LYS A 157 -5.40 11.23 7.77
C LYS A 157 -4.64 10.38 6.76
N PRO A 158 -3.36 10.64 6.57
CA PRO A 158 -2.50 9.80 5.77
C PRO A 158 -2.68 8.31 6.10
N TRP A 159 -2.52 7.47 5.14
CA TRP A 159 -2.79 6.03 5.19
C TRP A 159 -1.97 5.25 6.25
N HIS A 160 -0.90 5.78 6.80
CA HIS A 160 -0.22 5.23 7.98
C HIS A 160 -1.06 5.34 9.30
N ASP A 161 -2.12 6.15 9.27
CA ASP A 161 -3.17 6.18 10.30
C ASP A 161 -4.46 5.46 9.82
N ALA A 162 -4.36 4.69 8.78
CA ALA A 162 -5.46 4.09 8.03
C ALA A 162 -6.36 3.19 8.88
N ALA A 163 -5.83 2.54 9.89
CA ALA A 163 -6.62 1.72 10.82
C ALA A 163 -7.81 2.47 11.44
N LYS A 164 -7.79 3.81 11.43
CA LYS A 164 -8.85 4.65 12.00
C LYS A 164 -9.82 5.25 10.97
N GLY A 165 -9.55 5.14 9.68
CA GLY A 165 -10.28 5.91 8.66
C GLY A 165 -10.66 5.16 7.39
N TYR A 166 -10.08 4.00 7.11
CA TYR A 166 -10.40 3.23 5.91
C TYR A 166 -11.58 2.29 6.15
N ARG A 167 -12.49 2.26 5.19
CA ARG A 167 -13.50 1.20 5.10
C ARG A 167 -12.92 0.09 4.23
N TYR A 168 -12.84 -1.10 4.79
CA TYR A 168 -12.40 -2.29 4.09
C TYR A 168 -13.61 -2.98 3.46
N SER A 169 -13.48 -3.43 2.22
CA SER A 169 -14.49 -4.30 1.63
C SER A 169 -14.33 -5.71 2.21
N ASP A 170 -15.47 -6.37 2.45
CA ASP A 170 -15.52 -7.68 3.10
C ASP A 170 -14.70 -8.75 2.37
N ASP A 171 -14.69 -8.71 1.03
CA ASP A 171 -13.95 -9.66 0.19
C ASP A 171 -12.44 -9.62 0.43
N ARG A 172 -11.86 -8.47 0.72
CA ARG A 172 -10.41 -8.34 0.93
C ARG A 172 -9.98 -8.85 2.29
N VAL A 173 -10.78 -8.53 3.29
CA VAL A 173 -10.61 -9.09 4.63
C VAL A 173 -10.92 -10.58 4.59
N ALA A 174 -11.96 -11.00 3.86
CA ALA A 174 -12.35 -12.40 3.73
C ALA A 174 -11.25 -13.28 3.11
N TYR A 175 -10.56 -12.80 2.07
CA TYR A 175 -9.47 -13.54 1.42
C TYR A 175 -8.09 -13.20 1.96
N LYS A 176 -8.00 -12.34 2.96
CA LYS A 176 -6.75 -11.99 3.65
C LYS A 176 -5.63 -11.56 2.69
N GLY A 177 -5.99 -10.76 1.70
CA GLY A 177 -5.07 -10.20 0.71
C GLY A 177 -4.73 -11.10 -0.45
N SER A 178 -5.08 -12.39 -0.42
CA SER A 178 -4.86 -13.30 -1.55
C SER A 178 -5.89 -13.08 -2.67
N ASP A 179 -5.47 -13.41 -3.90
CA ASP A 179 -6.39 -13.44 -5.03
C ASP A 179 -7.17 -14.76 -5.03
N TYR A 180 -8.50 -14.65 -4.97
CA TYR A 180 -9.37 -15.80 -5.17
C TYR A 180 -9.65 -15.94 -6.66
N MET A 181 -9.09 -16.98 -7.27
CA MET A 181 -9.52 -17.40 -8.60
C MET A 181 -10.51 -18.54 -8.45
N ALA A 182 -11.80 -18.27 -8.70
CA ALA A 182 -12.76 -19.33 -8.88
C ALA A 182 -12.32 -20.13 -10.11
N LYS A 183 -11.91 -21.39 -9.93
CA LYS A 183 -11.82 -22.34 -11.04
C LYS A 183 -13.23 -22.55 -11.53
N THR A 184 -13.56 -21.98 -12.66
CA THR A 184 -14.71 -22.46 -13.47
C THR A 184 -14.21 -23.69 -14.21
N ASP A 185 -14.66 -24.88 -13.77
CA ASP A 185 -14.54 -26.11 -14.53
C ASP A 185 -15.36 -26.03 -15.83
#